data_9c9419606d6977aa85d7c6ad5bfd3bf1
#
_entry.id   9c9419606d6977aa85d7c6ad5bfd3bf1
#
_cell.length_a   1.000
_cell.length_b   1.000
_cell.length_c   1.000
_cell.angle_alpha   90.00
_cell.angle_beta   90.00
_cell.angle_gamma   90.00
#
_symmetry.space_group_name_H-M   'P 1'
#
loop_
_entity.id
_entity.type
_entity.pdbx_description
1 polymer ?
#
loop_
_entity_poly.entity_id
_entity_poly.type
_entity_poly.pdbx_seq_one_letter_code
_entity_poly.pdbx_strand_id
1 'polypeptide(L)'
;VNIAAKASKFKYLVYAHDDMYFCPNWDIEFTNEIRKHGDEDDFFLSGTMIQPFKSFIHLDCGQNPKLFDEEKLLNEFKSIPYNDFQGTTWAPSLIPLKTWDKVLGFSEEYSFGLGSDPDLNMKLWKIGVRLFKGLGNSRVYHFGSISLRKKVRNNGAKVFLLKWGISIKFFKKYYLRSNTKFLRVLS
;
A
#
# COMPACT_ATOMS: atom_id res chain seq x y z
N VAL A 1 12.07 8.30 -0.62
CA VAL A 1 11.59 7.32 0.36
C VAL A 1 12.75 6.65 1.07
N ASN A 2 13.69 5.99 0.37
CA ASN A 2 14.82 5.27 0.98
C ASN A 2 15.67 6.14 1.93
N ILE A 3 15.96 7.39 1.56
CA ILE A 3 16.71 8.35 2.40
C ILE A 3 15.97 8.62 3.71
N ALA A 4 14.66 8.85 3.65
CA ALA A 4 13.85 9.11 4.83
C ALA A 4 13.77 7.87 5.74
N ALA A 5 13.61 6.68 5.15
CA ALA A 5 13.61 5.43 5.89
C ALA A 5 14.93 5.20 6.64
N LYS A 6 16.08 5.45 5.97
CA LYS A 6 17.41 5.34 6.59
C LYS A 6 17.62 6.30 7.77
N ALA A 7 16.95 7.44 7.77
CA ALA A 7 17.02 8.42 8.87
C ALA A 7 16.04 8.09 10.03
N SER A 8 15.12 7.14 9.84
CA SER A 8 14.13 6.76 10.85
C SER A 8 14.79 6.04 12.03
N LYS A 9 14.28 6.34 13.24
CA LYS A 9 14.66 5.68 14.50
C LYS A 9 13.50 4.86 15.09
N PHE A 10 12.39 4.75 14.37
CA PHE A 10 11.18 4.07 14.84
C PHE A 10 11.14 2.61 14.39
N LYS A 11 10.44 1.77 15.14
CA LYS A 11 10.29 0.33 14.84
C LYS A 11 9.56 0.08 13.51
N TYR A 12 8.64 0.97 13.12
CA TYR A 12 7.79 0.83 11.94
C TYR A 12 7.90 2.03 11.01
N LEU A 13 7.81 1.78 9.72
CA LEU A 13 7.72 2.79 8.66
C LEU A 13 6.33 2.77 8.07
N VAL A 14 5.74 3.95 7.86
CA VAL A 14 4.56 4.12 7.02
C VAL A 14 4.97 4.84 5.74
N TYR A 15 4.83 4.14 4.62
CA TYR A 15 4.97 4.73 3.29
C TYR A 15 3.63 5.22 2.79
N ALA A 16 3.54 6.47 2.40
CA ALA A 16 2.35 7.11 1.85
C ALA A 16 2.70 7.99 0.64
N HIS A 17 1.71 8.28 -0.19
CA HIS A 17 1.84 9.26 -1.27
C HIS A 17 1.46 10.66 -0.76
N ASP A 18 1.99 11.69 -1.41
CA ASP A 18 1.76 13.11 -1.10
C ASP A 18 0.34 13.60 -1.49
N ASP A 19 -0.41 12.80 -2.24
CA ASP A 19 -1.78 13.03 -2.64
C ASP A 19 -2.80 12.19 -1.85
N MET A 20 -2.50 11.87 -0.58
CA MET A 20 -3.38 11.15 0.33
C MET A 20 -3.82 12.02 1.51
N TYR A 21 -5.13 12.02 1.79
CA TYR A 21 -5.70 12.53 3.03
C TYR A 21 -6.03 11.36 3.95
N PHE A 22 -5.47 11.37 5.16
CA PHE A 22 -5.67 10.31 6.15
C PHE A 22 -6.97 10.54 6.93
N CYS A 23 -7.91 9.61 6.85
CA CYS A 23 -9.14 9.67 7.62
C CYS A 23 -8.86 9.48 9.12
N PRO A 24 -9.70 10.04 10.02
CA PRO A 24 -9.52 9.88 11.46
C PRO A 24 -9.41 8.41 11.89
N ASN A 25 -8.48 8.13 12.82
CA ASN A 25 -8.21 6.80 13.39
C ASN A 25 -7.61 5.77 12.43
N TRP A 26 -7.07 6.19 11.29
CA TRP A 26 -6.42 5.30 10.33
C TRP A 26 -5.28 4.47 10.96
N ASP A 27 -4.55 5.06 11.88
CA ASP A 27 -3.39 4.49 12.58
C ASP A 27 -3.78 3.49 13.69
N ILE A 28 -4.98 3.62 14.26
CA ILE A 28 -5.48 2.71 15.30
C ILE A 28 -5.58 1.28 14.75
N GLU A 29 -6.07 1.13 13.51
CA GLU A 29 -6.19 -0.18 12.87
C GLU A 29 -4.83 -0.84 12.65
N PHE A 30 -3.81 -0.07 12.22
CA PHE A 30 -2.44 -0.57 12.13
C PHE A 30 -1.91 -0.99 13.51
N THR A 31 -2.12 -0.16 14.53
CA THR A 31 -1.67 -0.45 15.89
C THR A 31 -2.33 -1.72 16.45
N ASN A 32 -3.64 -1.89 16.23
CA ASN A 32 -4.37 -3.08 16.66
C ASN A 32 -3.88 -4.33 15.94
N GLU A 33 -3.57 -4.24 14.65
CA GLU A 33 -3.04 -5.38 13.89
C GLU A 33 -1.64 -5.76 14.35
N ILE A 34 -0.74 -4.77 14.54
CA ILE A 34 0.62 -5.01 15.04
C ILE A 34 0.60 -5.74 16.38
N ARG A 35 -0.30 -5.37 17.31
CA ARG A 35 -0.40 -6.02 18.62
C ARG A 35 -0.72 -7.52 18.54
N LYS A 36 -1.38 -7.97 17.47
CA LYS A 36 -1.69 -9.40 17.26
C LYS A 36 -0.44 -10.21 16.90
N HIS A 37 0.59 -9.56 16.39
CA HIS A 37 1.81 -10.21 15.90
C HIS A 37 2.97 -10.16 16.93
N GLY A 38 2.81 -9.45 18.05
CA GLY A 38 3.82 -9.36 19.09
C GLY A 38 5.13 -8.78 18.59
N ASP A 39 6.22 -9.55 18.68
CA ASP A 39 7.55 -9.14 18.23
C ASP A 39 7.89 -9.64 16.81
N GLU A 40 6.96 -10.27 16.11
CA GLU A 40 7.16 -10.66 14.71
C GLU A 40 7.32 -9.41 13.83
N ASP A 41 8.33 -9.45 12.94
CA ASP A 41 8.68 -8.34 12.04
C ASP A 41 8.50 -8.72 10.55
N ASP A 42 7.81 -9.82 10.25
CA ASP A 42 7.70 -10.42 8.91
C ASP A 42 6.32 -10.21 8.28
N PHE A 43 5.83 -8.97 8.33
CA PHE A 43 4.55 -8.59 7.75
C PHE A 43 4.63 -7.33 6.88
N PHE A 44 3.64 -7.21 6.00
CA PHE A 44 3.34 -6.02 5.21
C PHE A 44 1.85 -5.70 5.34
N LEU A 45 1.53 -4.55 5.92
CA LEU A 45 0.17 -4.09 6.08
C LEU A 45 -0.10 -2.89 5.16
N SER A 46 -1.33 -2.76 4.67
CA SER A 46 -1.77 -1.56 3.93
C SER A 46 -3.08 -1.03 4.46
N GLY A 47 -3.28 0.25 4.31
CA GLY A 47 -4.59 0.87 4.45
C GLY A 47 -5.45 0.68 3.18
N THR A 48 -6.66 1.17 3.26
CA THR A 48 -7.66 1.11 2.19
C THR A 48 -7.89 2.48 1.59
N MET A 49 -7.77 2.59 0.27
CA MET A 49 -7.98 3.85 -0.46
C MET A 49 -9.44 4.05 -0.83
N ILE A 50 -9.96 5.22 -0.48
CA ILE A 50 -11.19 5.81 -1.02
C ILE A 50 -10.79 6.74 -2.17
N GLN A 51 -11.46 6.67 -3.30
CA GLN A 51 -11.06 7.43 -4.50
C GLN A 51 -12.26 8.08 -5.20
N PRO A 52 -12.08 9.26 -5.85
CA PRO A 52 -13.15 9.98 -6.55
C PRO A 52 -13.51 9.36 -7.91
N PHE A 53 -12.90 8.25 -8.29
CA PHE A 53 -13.14 7.53 -9.55
C PHE A 53 -13.39 6.06 -9.29
N LYS A 54 -13.82 5.32 -10.31
CA LYS A 54 -14.12 3.88 -10.21
C LYS A 54 -12.93 3.10 -9.63
N SER A 55 -13.08 2.59 -8.42
CA SER A 55 -12.08 1.86 -7.64
C SER A 55 -12.76 0.88 -6.68
N PHE A 56 -11.99 0.24 -5.78
CA PHE A 56 -12.55 -0.66 -4.76
C PHE A 56 -13.53 0.05 -3.82
N ILE A 57 -13.17 1.26 -3.36
CA ILE A 57 -14.09 2.14 -2.65
C ILE A 57 -14.18 3.44 -3.43
N HIS A 58 -15.35 3.67 -4.01
CA HIS A 58 -15.66 4.90 -4.73
C HIS A 58 -16.48 5.83 -3.84
N LEU A 59 -15.95 7.02 -3.60
CA LEU A 59 -16.66 8.15 -3.02
C LEU A 59 -16.03 9.41 -3.60
N ASP A 60 -16.81 10.20 -4.33
CA ASP A 60 -16.30 11.44 -4.92
C ASP A 60 -16.47 12.59 -3.90
N CYS A 61 -15.36 12.96 -3.26
CA CYS A 61 -15.21 14.13 -2.43
C CYS A 61 -14.26 15.16 -3.05
N GLY A 62 -14.11 15.16 -4.38
CA GLY A 62 -13.22 16.05 -5.13
C GLY A 62 -11.97 15.37 -5.65
N GLN A 63 -11.53 15.80 -6.85
CA GLN A 63 -10.43 15.16 -7.58
C GLN A 63 -9.06 15.80 -7.33
N ASN A 64 -8.98 16.81 -6.47
CA ASN A 64 -7.75 17.48 -6.07
C ASN A 64 -7.98 18.26 -4.77
N PRO A 65 -6.92 18.69 -4.06
CA PRO A 65 -7.05 19.39 -2.78
C PRO A 65 -7.88 20.69 -2.81
N LYS A 66 -7.98 21.38 -3.96
CA LYS A 66 -8.76 22.62 -4.08
C LYS A 66 -10.28 22.38 -4.16
N LEU A 67 -10.67 21.20 -4.63
CA LEU A 67 -12.06 20.79 -4.79
C LEU A 67 -12.47 19.77 -3.72
N PHE A 68 -11.64 19.56 -2.71
CA PHE A 68 -11.84 18.54 -1.70
C PHE A 68 -12.94 18.93 -0.72
N ASP A 69 -13.96 18.10 -0.64
CA ASP A 69 -15.06 18.18 0.32
C ASP A 69 -14.75 17.27 1.51
N GLU A 70 -14.02 17.83 2.48
CA GLU A 70 -13.63 17.13 3.70
C GLU A 70 -14.83 16.76 4.56
N GLU A 71 -15.83 17.64 4.67
CA GLU A 71 -17.01 17.42 5.48
C GLU A 71 -17.79 16.20 4.97
N LYS A 72 -18.02 16.11 3.67
CA LYS A 72 -18.65 14.96 3.03
C LYS A 72 -17.87 13.68 3.32
N LEU A 73 -16.53 13.72 3.14
CA LEU A 73 -15.69 12.55 3.42
C LEU A 73 -15.85 12.09 4.86
N LEU A 74 -15.73 13.00 5.82
CA LEU A 74 -15.79 12.70 7.26
C LEU A 74 -17.16 12.14 7.69
N ASN A 75 -18.23 12.56 7.04
CA ASN A 75 -19.59 12.08 7.30
C ASN A 75 -19.84 10.67 6.71
N GLU A 76 -19.23 10.35 5.58
CA GLU A 76 -19.57 9.14 4.81
C GLU A 76 -18.53 8.00 4.92
N PHE A 77 -17.24 8.28 5.16
CA PHE A 77 -16.19 7.26 5.02
C PHE A 77 -16.37 6.03 5.93
N LYS A 78 -16.97 6.20 7.13
CA LYS A 78 -17.18 5.09 8.07
C LYS A 78 -18.34 4.17 7.67
N SER A 79 -19.33 4.71 6.96
CA SER A 79 -20.52 3.96 6.56
C SER A 79 -20.29 3.02 5.39
N ILE A 80 -19.17 3.18 4.65
CA ILE A 80 -18.84 2.36 3.50
C ILE A 80 -18.27 1.03 3.99
N PRO A 81 -18.97 -0.11 3.80
CA PRO A 81 -18.49 -1.41 4.25
C PRO A 81 -17.29 -1.85 3.40
N TYR A 82 -16.22 -2.28 4.06
CA TYR A 82 -15.09 -2.90 3.38
C TYR A 82 -14.37 -3.88 4.32
N ASN A 83 -14.10 -5.09 3.82
CA ASN A 83 -13.41 -6.11 4.60
C ASN A 83 -11.90 -5.97 4.50
N ASP A 84 -11.18 -6.51 5.47
CA ASP A 84 -9.76 -6.79 5.31
C ASP A 84 -9.52 -7.66 4.08
N PHE A 85 -8.47 -7.38 3.34
CA PHE A 85 -8.21 -8.06 2.06
C PHE A 85 -6.80 -8.62 1.98
N GLN A 86 -6.67 -9.64 1.14
CA GLN A 86 -5.46 -10.39 0.93
C GLN A 86 -4.55 -9.73 -0.10
N GLY A 87 -3.24 -9.76 0.15
CA GLY A 87 -2.25 -9.52 -0.88
C GLY A 87 -2.17 -8.10 -1.39
N THR A 88 -2.17 -7.15 -0.49
CA THR A 88 -1.98 -5.73 -0.82
C THR A 88 -0.60 -5.44 -1.40
N THR A 89 -0.51 -4.42 -2.26
CA THR A 89 0.75 -3.95 -2.86
C THR A 89 0.85 -2.43 -2.93
N TRP A 90 -0.02 -1.67 -2.26
CA TRP A 90 -0.10 -0.21 -2.43
C TRP A 90 -0.02 0.55 -1.10
N ALA A 91 0.26 1.85 -1.20
CA ALA A 91 0.22 2.80 -0.10
C ALA A 91 -1.23 3.14 0.33
N PRO A 92 -1.47 3.58 1.59
CA PRO A 92 -0.45 3.65 2.62
C PRO A 92 -0.04 2.24 3.06
N SER A 93 1.25 2.01 3.26
CA SER A 93 1.73 0.71 3.72
C SER A 93 2.62 0.83 4.94
N LEU A 94 2.47 -0.10 5.89
CA LEU A 94 3.26 -0.18 7.10
C LEU A 94 4.16 -1.42 7.02
N ILE A 95 5.45 -1.19 7.31
CA ILE A 95 6.50 -2.21 7.24
C ILE A 95 7.39 -2.04 8.46
N PRO A 96 7.78 -3.13 9.17
CA PRO A 96 8.81 -3.05 10.19
C PRO A 96 10.14 -2.56 9.60
N LEU A 97 10.79 -1.58 10.26
CA LEU A 97 12.05 -1.01 9.77
C LEU A 97 13.11 -2.10 9.54
N LYS A 98 13.23 -3.05 10.46
CA LYS A 98 14.14 -4.19 10.33
C LYS A 98 13.90 -5.03 9.07
N THR A 99 12.64 -5.21 8.68
CA THR A 99 12.27 -5.94 7.45
C THR A 99 12.49 -5.11 6.20
N TRP A 100 12.24 -3.80 6.28
CA TRP A 100 12.61 -2.83 5.24
C TRP A 100 14.11 -2.85 4.95
N ASP A 101 14.95 -2.84 5.99
CA ASP A 101 16.41 -2.85 5.85
C ASP A 101 16.93 -4.13 5.22
N LYS A 102 16.36 -5.30 5.56
CA LYS A 102 16.70 -6.59 4.93
C LYS A 102 16.51 -6.60 3.41
N VAL A 103 15.55 -5.84 2.89
CA VAL A 103 15.27 -5.76 1.46
C VAL A 103 15.85 -4.51 0.80
N LEU A 104 16.55 -3.65 1.57
CA LEU A 104 17.13 -2.39 1.11
C LEU A 104 16.09 -1.42 0.53
N GLY A 105 14.88 -1.43 1.05
CA GLY A 105 13.80 -0.54 0.65
C GLY A 105 13.35 -0.67 -0.81
N PHE A 106 12.95 0.43 -1.42
CA PHE A 106 12.57 0.47 -2.83
C PHE A 106 13.77 0.36 -3.77
N SER A 107 13.61 -0.37 -4.86
CA SER A 107 14.61 -0.45 -5.92
C SER A 107 14.60 0.80 -6.80
N GLU A 108 15.78 1.33 -7.10
CA GLU A 108 15.93 2.62 -7.80
C GLU A 108 15.80 2.54 -9.32
N GLU A 109 15.79 1.33 -9.89
CA GLU A 109 15.63 1.11 -11.33
C GLU A 109 14.21 1.39 -11.86
N TYR A 110 13.23 1.61 -10.98
CA TYR A 110 11.85 1.92 -11.38
C TYR A 110 11.66 3.41 -11.61
N SER A 111 11.64 3.81 -12.87
CA SER A 111 11.41 5.21 -13.27
C SER A 111 10.05 5.70 -12.75
N PHE A 112 10.04 6.86 -12.11
CA PHE A 112 8.87 7.50 -11.49
C PHE A 112 8.11 6.60 -10.49
N GLY A 113 8.76 5.56 -9.94
CA GLY A 113 8.17 4.65 -8.96
C GLY A 113 7.16 3.64 -9.53
N LEU A 114 6.83 3.70 -10.81
CA LEU A 114 5.84 2.80 -11.41
C LEU A 114 6.34 1.34 -11.44
N GLY A 115 5.69 0.47 -10.68
CA GLY A 115 6.08 -0.93 -10.50
C GLY A 115 6.96 -1.18 -9.27
N SER A 116 7.35 -0.15 -8.52
CA SER A 116 8.16 -0.29 -7.30
C SER A 116 7.41 -0.98 -6.15
N ASP A 117 6.10 -0.73 -6.00
CA ASP A 117 5.31 -1.36 -4.94
C ASP A 117 5.27 -2.90 -5.08
N PRO A 118 4.89 -3.49 -6.23
CA PRO A 118 4.96 -4.94 -6.39
C PRO A 118 6.39 -5.48 -6.34
N ASP A 119 7.41 -4.71 -6.73
CA ASP A 119 8.81 -5.09 -6.57
C ASP A 119 9.21 -5.20 -5.10
N LEU A 120 8.85 -4.23 -4.28
CA LEU A 120 9.06 -4.28 -2.83
C LEU A 120 8.38 -5.52 -2.24
N ASN A 121 7.13 -5.78 -2.59
CA ASN A 121 6.41 -6.97 -2.11
C ASN A 121 7.08 -8.28 -2.57
N MET A 122 7.64 -8.33 -3.79
CA MET A 122 8.38 -9.51 -4.25
C MET A 122 9.68 -9.69 -3.46
N LYS A 123 10.41 -8.61 -3.13
CA LYS A 123 11.60 -8.68 -2.26
C LYS A 123 11.22 -9.20 -0.86
N LEU A 124 10.14 -8.69 -0.29
CA LEU A 124 9.61 -9.16 0.99
C LEU A 124 9.22 -10.65 0.93
N TRP A 125 8.54 -11.07 -0.14
CA TRP A 125 8.22 -12.48 -0.37
C TRP A 125 9.46 -13.37 -0.41
N LYS A 126 10.53 -12.92 -1.08
CA LYS A 126 11.79 -13.67 -1.21
C LYS A 126 12.51 -13.88 0.12
N ILE A 127 12.37 -12.97 1.07
CA ILE A 127 12.93 -13.12 2.43
C ILE A 127 12.00 -13.84 3.42
N GLY A 128 10.88 -14.37 2.95
CA GLY A 128 9.98 -15.18 3.77
C GLY A 128 8.73 -14.48 4.31
N VAL A 129 8.52 -13.19 4.05
CA VAL A 129 7.26 -12.52 4.44
C VAL A 129 6.08 -13.17 3.74
N ARG A 130 5.05 -13.54 4.51
CA ARG A 130 3.83 -14.19 4.01
C ARG A 130 2.55 -13.48 4.45
N LEU A 131 2.62 -12.60 5.43
CA LEU A 131 1.50 -11.75 5.83
C LEU A 131 1.50 -10.46 5.00
N PHE A 132 0.62 -10.43 3.99
CA PHE A 132 0.32 -9.25 3.17
C PHE A 132 -1.16 -8.93 3.34
N LYS A 133 -1.49 -8.00 4.23
CA LYS A 133 -2.87 -7.74 4.63
C LYS A 133 -3.23 -6.28 4.43
N GLY A 134 -4.37 -6.04 3.79
CA GLY A 134 -5.00 -4.74 3.73
C GLY A 134 -6.06 -4.60 4.81
N LEU A 135 -6.01 -3.49 5.55
CA LEU A 135 -6.92 -3.20 6.65
C LEU A 135 -8.11 -2.38 6.15
N GLY A 136 -9.28 -2.98 6.15
CA GLY A 136 -10.50 -2.39 5.60
C GLY A 136 -10.91 -1.07 6.25
N ASN A 137 -10.60 -0.91 7.53
CA ASN A 137 -10.97 0.27 8.32
C ASN A 137 -9.84 1.31 8.47
N SER A 138 -8.59 0.98 8.10
CA SER A 138 -7.53 1.98 7.99
C SER A 138 -7.69 2.73 6.67
N ARG A 139 -8.28 3.91 6.67
CA ARG A 139 -8.75 4.58 5.45
C ARG A 139 -8.00 5.85 5.13
N VAL A 140 -7.76 6.05 3.85
CA VAL A 140 -7.24 7.29 3.28
C VAL A 140 -8.05 7.68 2.04
N TYR A 141 -8.22 8.98 1.82
CA TYR A 141 -8.73 9.50 0.57
C TYR A 141 -7.55 9.79 -0.36
N HIS A 142 -7.55 9.20 -1.56
CA HIS A 142 -6.46 9.33 -2.52
C HIS A 142 -6.95 10.06 -3.77
N PHE A 143 -6.40 11.23 -4.04
CA PHE A 143 -6.79 12.10 -5.17
C PHE A 143 -6.42 11.54 -6.55
N GLY A 144 -5.59 10.49 -6.60
CA GLY A 144 -5.37 9.72 -7.82
C GLY A 144 -4.24 10.17 -8.71
N SER A 145 -3.03 10.29 -8.14
CA SER A 145 -1.78 10.48 -8.90
C SER A 145 -1.84 11.62 -9.91
N ILE A 146 -2.31 12.79 -9.47
CA ILE A 146 -2.55 13.98 -10.31
C ILE A 146 -1.28 14.36 -11.10
N SER A 147 -0.11 14.28 -10.46
CA SER A 147 1.20 14.58 -11.02
C SER A 147 1.63 13.62 -12.14
N LEU A 148 1.20 12.35 -12.09
CA LEU A 148 1.58 11.31 -13.05
C LEU A 148 0.64 11.21 -14.27
N ARG A 149 -0.52 11.88 -14.25
CA ARG A 149 -1.49 11.85 -15.37
C ARG A 149 -0.95 12.43 -16.68
N LYS A 150 0.10 13.23 -16.61
CA LYS A 150 0.71 13.88 -17.80
C LYS A 150 2.06 13.25 -18.14
N LYS A 151 2.10 12.32 -19.12
CA LYS A 151 3.29 11.99 -19.92
C LYS A 151 4.36 11.05 -19.34
N VAL A 152 4.05 10.11 -18.47
CA VAL A 152 5.08 9.13 -18.13
C VAL A 152 4.89 7.83 -18.92
N ARG A 153 5.91 7.46 -19.71
CA ARG A 153 5.97 6.14 -20.36
C ARG A 153 6.26 5.09 -19.29
N ASN A 154 5.20 4.38 -18.87
CA ASN A 154 5.32 3.35 -17.84
C ASN A 154 5.99 2.10 -18.39
N ASN A 155 7.22 1.80 -17.96
CA ASN A 155 7.94 0.57 -18.27
C ASN A 155 8.08 -0.36 -17.04
N GLY A 156 7.49 -0.03 -15.90
CA GLY A 156 7.66 -0.76 -14.64
C GLY A 156 7.25 -2.23 -14.73
N ALA A 157 6.20 -2.56 -15.49
CA ALA A 157 5.82 -3.95 -15.72
C ALA A 157 6.89 -4.74 -16.48
N LYS A 158 7.57 -4.10 -17.45
CA LYS A 158 8.69 -4.71 -18.19
C LYS A 158 9.91 -4.90 -17.28
N VAL A 159 10.26 -3.89 -16.48
CA VAL A 159 11.37 -3.96 -15.51
C VAL A 159 11.11 -5.11 -14.53
N PHE A 160 9.90 -5.20 -13.98
CA PHE A 160 9.52 -6.28 -13.07
C PHE A 160 9.65 -7.66 -13.72
N LEU A 161 9.15 -7.82 -14.96
CA LEU A 161 9.24 -9.08 -15.69
C LEU A 161 10.69 -9.50 -15.94
N LEU A 162 11.53 -8.57 -16.36
CA LEU A 162 12.96 -8.84 -16.61
C LEU A 162 13.72 -9.18 -15.33
N LYS A 163 13.38 -8.55 -14.22
CA LYS A 163 14.02 -8.78 -12.92
C LYS A 163 13.61 -10.10 -12.27
N TRP A 164 12.33 -10.46 -12.34
CA TRP A 164 11.75 -11.55 -11.57
C TRP A 164 11.34 -12.78 -12.40
N GLY A 165 11.36 -12.70 -13.72
CA GLY A 165 10.96 -13.78 -14.62
C GLY A 165 9.44 -14.03 -14.68
N ILE A 166 8.63 -13.27 -13.95
CA ILE A 166 7.17 -13.39 -13.92
C ILE A 166 6.52 -12.02 -14.03
N SER A 167 5.29 -11.95 -14.52
CA SER A 167 4.56 -10.68 -14.59
C SER A 167 4.03 -10.24 -13.21
N ILE A 168 3.84 -8.94 -13.00
CA ILE A 168 3.17 -8.38 -11.80
C ILE A 168 1.78 -9.03 -11.61
N LYS A 169 1.02 -9.22 -12.70
CA LYS A 169 -0.30 -9.87 -12.65
C LYS A 169 -0.22 -11.30 -12.13
N PHE A 170 0.78 -12.07 -12.57
CA PHE A 170 1.02 -13.44 -12.11
C PHE A 170 1.37 -13.46 -10.62
N PHE A 171 2.31 -12.61 -10.20
CA PHE A 171 2.72 -12.47 -8.81
C PHE A 171 1.53 -12.12 -7.90
N LYS A 172 0.77 -11.08 -8.25
CA LYS A 172 -0.41 -10.66 -7.47
C LYS A 172 -1.46 -11.75 -7.38
N LYS A 173 -1.70 -12.51 -8.46
CA LYS A 173 -2.73 -13.54 -8.50
C LYS A 173 -2.34 -14.80 -7.75
N TYR A 174 -1.14 -15.32 -7.97
CA TYR A 174 -0.77 -16.67 -7.52
C TYR A 174 0.05 -16.68 -6.23
N TYR A 175 0.87 -15.65 -6.00
CA TYR A 175 1.64 -15.52 -4.76
C TYR A 175 0.85 -14.77 -3.69
N LEU A 176 0.45 -13.54 -3.98
CA LEU A 176 -0.23 -12.69 -3.00
C LEU A 176 -1.72 -13.01 -2.85
N ARG A 177 -2.36 -13.66 -3.82
CA ARG A 177 -3.82 -13.88 -3.88
C ARG A 177 -4.61 -12.59 -3.73
N SER A 178 -4.12 -11.50 -4.36
CA SER A 178 -4.66 -10.15 -4.22
C SER A 178 -6.13 -10.06 -4.64
N ASN A 179 -6.84 -9.08 -4.07
CA ASN A 179 -8.24 -8.77 -4.34
C ASN A 179 -9.24 -9.81 -3.84
N THR A 180 -8.85 -10.64 -2.88
CA THR A 180 -9.77 -11.53 -2.16
C THR A 180 -9.89 -11.07 -0.72
N LYS A 181 -10.97 -11.49 -0.03
CA LYS A 181 -11.10 -11.28 1.41
C LYS A 181 -9.89 -11.91 2.14
N PHE A 182 -9.39 -11.25 3.16
CA PHE A 182 -8.32 -11.82 3.98
C PHE A 182 -8.84 -13.07 4.71
N LEU A 183 -8.16 -14.18 4.53
CA LEU A 183 -8.51 -15.44 5.16
C LEU A 183 -7.40 -15.95 6.09
N ARG A 184 -6.14 -15.81 5.67
CA ARG A 184 -4.99 -16.36 6.40
C ARG A 184 -3.67 -15.84 5.85
N VAL A 185 -2.61 -16.04 6.62
CA VAL A 185 -1.22 -15.90 6.16
C VAL A 185 -0.98 -16.81 4.95
N LEU A 186 -0.24 -16.34 3.97
CA LEU A 186 0.08 -17.08 2.74
C LEU A 186 1.09 -18.20 3.03
N SER A 187 0.97 -19.29 2.34
CA SER A 187 1.90 -20.43 2.40
C SER A 187 2.68 -20.54 1.11
#